data_e741dd0bc57014a8c94d275bf9cef02e
#
_entry.id   e741dd0bc57014a8c94d275bf9cef02e
#
_cell.length_a   1.000
_cell.length_b   1.000
_cell.length_c   1.000
_cell.angle_alpha   90.00
_cell.angle_beta   90.00
_cell.angle_gamma   90.00
#
_symmetry.space_group_name_H-M   'P 1'
#
loop_
_entity.id
_entity.type
_entity.pdbx_description
1 polymer ?
#
loop_
_entity_poly.entity_id
_entity_poly.type
_entity_poly.pdbx_seq_one_letter_code
_entity_poly.pdbx_strand_id
1 'polypeptide(L)'
;MTFTTGLVDGVSYLGLGHVFAANMTGNIVLLGFGIAGGYSLPVLSPIIAAMAFLAGAGAGGVLALKTQARHPVHAAVALSIEVALLIATTIVAALTHPKAGQADGDIVIAMLALAMGLRNATVRKFAVPDLTTTVLTMTLTGLAADSRFAGGSGRGSARRIAAIVAMLAGALAGALMLKISLTVPLIVAAALTTVTTLIYVPAARAEAEAEAETAA
;
A
#
# COMPACT_ATOMS: atom_id res chain seq x y z
N MET A 1 4.34 -6.47 -3.72
CA MET A 1 3.51 -5.50 -2.96
C MET A 1 4.25 -4.22 -2.61
N THR A 2 5.45 -4.23 -2.03
CA THR A 2 6.17 -2.99 -1.66
C THR A 2 6.43 -2.06 -2.86
N PHE A 3 6.77 -2.61 -4.02
CA PHE A 3 6.91 -1.86 -5.27
C PHE A 3 5.61 -1.12 -5.65
N THR A 4 4.47 -1.82 -5.62
CA THR A 4 3.16 -1.20 -5.94
C THR A 4 2.77 -0.12 -4.94
N THR A 5 3.15 -0.24 -3.66
CA THR A 5 2.95 0.84 -2.68
C THR A 5 3.78 2.08 -3.02
N GLY A 6 5.06 1.90 -3.35
CA GLY A 6 5.92 3.02 -3.78
C GLY A 6 5.37 3.70 -5.03
N LEU A 7 4.88 2.92 -5.99
CA LEU A 7 4.27 3.43 -7.22
C LEU A 7 3.01 4.24 -6.93
N VAL A 8 2.10 3.72 -6.09
CA VAL A 8 0.86 4.41 -5.70
C VAL A 8 1.15 5.69 -4.91
N ASP A 9 2.08 5.65 -3.95
CA ASP A 9 2.49 6.85 -3.20
C ASP A 9 3.17 7.89 -4.10
N GLY A 10 3.99 7.47 -5.07
CA GLY A 10 4.58 8.36 -6.06
C GLY A 10 3.52 9.06 -6.91
N VAL A 11 2.51 8.33 -7.36
CA VAL A 11 1.39 8.88 -8.14
C VAL A 11 0.53 9.82 -7.33
N SER A 12 0.12 9.43 -6.14
CA SER A 12 -0.75 10.26 -5.31
C SER A 12 -0.04 11.55 -4.86
N TYR A 13 1.23 11.45 -4.50
CA TYR A 13 2.00 12.62 -4.07
C TYR A 13 2.28 13.60 -5.20
N LEU A 14 2.76 13.12 -6.33
CA LEU A 14 3.17 13.99 -7.45
C LEU A 14 2.01 14.38 -8.36
N GLY A 15 1.01 13.52 -8.51
CA GLY A 15 -0.10 13.71 -9.46
C GLY A 15 -1.38 14.27 -8.85
N LEU A 16 -1.60 14.09 -7.54
CA LEU A 16 -2.88 14.42 -6.89
C LEU A 16 -2.75 15.47 -5.77
N GLY A 17 -1.60 16.14 -5.62
CA GLY A 17 -1.49 17.29 -4.73
C GLY A 17 -0.79 17.05 -3.40
N HIS A 18 0.37 16.41 -3.43
CA HIS A 18 1.25 16.22 -2.27
C HIS A 18 0.62 15.43 -1.10
N VAL A 19 -0.14 14.39 -1.43
CA VAL A 19 -0.79 13.50 -0.47
C VAL A 19 -0.38 12.06 -0.74
N PHE A 20 -0.01 11.32 0.29
CA PHE A 20 0.30 9.90 0.19
C PHE A 20 -0.97 9.04 0.34
N ALA A 21 -1.09 7.98 -0.44
CA ALA A 21 -2.17 7.01 -0.29
C ALA A 21 -1.88 5.96 0.79
N ALA A 22 -0.60 5.61 1.01
CA ALA A 22 -0.18 4.57 1.95
C ALA A 22 0.67 5.11 3.12
N ASN A 23 1.38 6.24 2.97
CA ASN A 23 2.25 6.80 4.00
C ASN A 23 1.51 7.82 4.89
N MET A 24 0.73 7.32 5.86
CA MET A 24 -0.05 8.19 6.74
C MET A 24 0.81 9.06 7.67
N THR A 25 2.00 8.61 8.06
CA THR A 25 2.95 9.44 8.83
C THR A 25 3.32 10.70 8.05
N GLY A 26 3.60 10.55 6.75
CA GLY A 26 3.84 11.70 5.87
C GLY A 26 2.64 12.63 5.79
N ASN A 27 1.43 12.09 5.66
CA ASN A 27 0.21 12.88 5.61
C ASN A 27 -0.04 13.70 6.88
N ILE A 28 0.23 13.14 8.07
CA ILE A 28 0.11 13.88 9.34
C ILE A 28 1.09 15.05 9.40
N VAL A 29 2.32 14.87 8.93
CA VAL A 29 3.34 15.94 8.87
C VAL A 29 2.90 17.02 7.87
N LEU A 30 2.49 16.62 6.66
CA LEU A 30 2.01 17.54 5.61
C LEU A 30 0.77 18.32 6.07
N LEU A 31 -0.16 17.66 6.78
CA LEU A 31 -1.31 18.31 7.38
C LEU A 31 -0.90 19.39 8.38
N GLY A 32 0.08 19.09 9.25
CA GLY A 32 0.63 20.09 10.18
C GLY A 32 1.20 21.32 9.45
N PHE A 33 1.92 21.10 8.34
CA PHE A 33 2.44 22.19 7.52
C PHE A 33 1.32 22.98 6.83
N GLY A 34 0.29 22.30 6.32
CA GLY A 34 -0.87 22.94 5.71
C GLY A 34 -1.65 23.81 6.70
N ILE A 35 -1.87 23.34 7.92
CA ILE A 35 -2.53 24.10 8.99
C ILE A 35 -1.72 25.34 9.38
N ALA A 36 -0.39 25.25 9.37
CA ALA A 36 0.48 26.39 9.65
C ALA A 36 0.42 27.50 8.57
N GLY A 37 -0.20 27.24 7.41
CA GLY A 37 -0.51 28.25 6.39
C GLY A 37 0.69 28.73 5.56
N GLY A 38 1.88 28.12 5.67
CA GLY A 38 3.12 28.65 5.13
C GLY A 38 3.52 28.19 3.72
N TYR A 39 2.91 27.14 3.14
CA TYR A 39 3.52 26.42 2.02
C TYR A 39 2.57 26.01 0.90
N SER A 40 1.37 26.57 0.82
CA SER A 40 0.34 26.22 -0.17
C SER A 40 0.03 24.70 -0.21
N LEU A 41 0.22 24.02 0.93
CA LEU A 41 -0.06 22.59 1.05
C LEU A 41 -1.53 22.34 1.36
N PRO A 42 -2.13 21.25 0.84
CA PRO A 42 -3.53 20.94 1.08
C PRO A 42 -3.75 20.55 2.55
N VAL A 43 -4.88 20.97 3.11
CA VAL A 43 -5.36 20.54 4.45
C VAL A 43 -6.38 19.43 4.31
N LEU A 44 -7.30 19.56 3.35
CA LEU A 44 -8.44 18.65 3.20
C LEU A 44 -8.01 17.27 2.69
N SER A 45 -7.21 17.21 1.65
CA SER A 45 -6.84 15.95 0.99
C SER A 45 -6.07 14.98 1.92
N PRO A 46 -5.10 15.42 2.78
CA PRO A 46 -4.50 14.53 3.78
C PRO A 46 -5.48 13.99 4.82
N ILE A 47 -6.51 14.79 5.21
CA ILE A 47 -7.58 14.32 6.11
C ILE A 47 -8.41 13.24 5.42
N ILE A 48 -8.83 13.48 4.18
CA ILE A 48 -9.57 12.49 3.37
C ILE A 48 -8.77 11.19 3.24
N ALA A 49 -7.49 11.28 2.89
CA ALA A 49 -6.61 10.12 2.79
C ALA A 49 -6.52 9.35 4.12
N ALA A 50 -6.32 10.04 5.23
CA ALA A 50 -6.22 9.42 6.55
C ALA A 50 -7.53 8.72 6.95
N MET A 51 -8.67 9.36 6.76
CA MET A 51 -9.99 8.79 7.07
C MET A 51 -10.31 7.59 6.19
N ALA A 52 -10.05 7.66 4.89
CA ALA A 52 -10.25 6.56 3.97
C ALA A 52 -9.32 5.37 4.29
N PHE A 53 -8.05 5.65 4.63
CA PHE A 53 -7.11 4.63 5.07
C PHE A 53 -7.58 3.93 6.36
N LEU A 54 -8.04 4.68 7.36
CA LEU A 54 -8.60 4.12 8.60
C LEU A 54 -9.83 3.26 8.32
N ALA A 55 -10.73 3.71 7.43
CA ALA A 55 -11.89 2.93 7.01
C ALA A 55 -11.47 1.61 6.33
N GLY A 56 -10.49 1.65 5.42
CA GLY A 56 -9.92 0.47 4.78
C GLY A 56 -9.25 -0.50 5.76
N ALA A 57 -8.48 0.05 6.71
CA ALA A 57 -7.85 -0.75 7.75
C ALA A 57 -8.88 -1.39 8.70
N GLY A 58 -9.94 -0.65 9.05
CA GLY A 58 -11.07 -1.16 9.81
C GLY A 58 -11.81 -2.29 9.08
N ALA A 59 -12.08 -2.11 7.77
CA ALA A 59 -12.68 -3.14 6.93
C ALA A 59 -11.82 -4.41 6.88
N GLY A 60 -10.49 -4.26 6.76
CA GLY A 60 -9.54 -5.38 6.84
C GLY A 60 -9.56 -6.09 8.19
N GLY A 61 -9.71 -5.35 9.29
CA GLY A 61 -9.89 -5.91 10.62
C GLY A 61 -11.17 -6.73 10.75
N VAL A 62 -12.30 -6.20 10.26
CA VAL A 62 -13.59 -6.90 10.23
C VAL A 62 -13.52 -8.16 9.34
N LEU A 63 -12.86 -8.06 8.19
CA LEU A 63 -12.64 -9.20 7.30
C LEU A 63 -11.86 -10.30 8.02
N ALA A 64 -10.82 -9.95 8.78
CA ALA A 64 -10.05 -10.91 9.55
C ALA A 64 -10.89 -11.66 10.59
N LEU A 65 -11.84 -10.97 11.24
CA LEU A 65 -12.79 -11.61 12.16
C LEU A 65 -13.72 -12.57 11.41
N LYS A 66 -14.30 -12.15 10.29
CA LYS A 66 -15.23 -12.97 9.50
C LYS A 66 -14.59 -14.21 8.89
N THR A 67 -13.33 -14.12 8.49
CA THR A 67 -12.57 -15.26 7.94
C THR A 67 -11.90 -16.09 9.01
N GLN A 68 -12.14 -15.79 10.30
CA GLN A 68 -11.48 -16.42 11.45
C GLN A 68 -9.95 -16.40 11.34
N ALA A 69 -9.40 -15.40 10.67
CA ALA A 69 -8.00 -15.22 10.34
C ALA A 69 -7.36 -16.46 9.65
N ARG A 70 -8.16 -17.31 8.98
CA ARG A 70 -7.63 -18.41 8.15
C ARG A 70 -6.82 -17.79 7.01
N HIS A 71 -5.50 -17.98 7.07
CA HIS A 71 -4.53 -17.31 6.19
C HIS A 71 -4.91 -17.30 4.70
N PRO A 72 -5.18 -18.45 4.05
CA PRO A 72 -5.43 -18.46 2.61
C PRO A 72 -6.74 -17.74 2.24
N VAL A 73 -7.81 -17.93 3.01
CA VAL A 73 -9.13 -17.36 2.72
C VAL A 73 -9.10 -15.84 2.93
N HIS A 74 -8.54 -15.39 4.06
CA HIS A 74 -8.42 -13.97 4.35
C HIS A 74 -7.60 -13.23 3.29
N ALA A 75 -6.43 -13.78 2.94
CA ALA A 75 -5.56 -13.19 1.92
C ALA A 75 -6.25 -13.14 0.55
N ALA A 76 -6.91 -14.22 0.13
CA ALA A 76 -7.62 -14.28 -1.13
C ALA A 76 -8.70 -13.18 -1.24
N VAL A 77 -9.54 -13.05 -0.21
CA VAL A 77 -10.62 -12.05 -0.20
C VAL A 77 -10.05 -10.64 -0.15
N ALA A 78 -9.08 -10.38 0.75
CA ALA A 78 -8.49 -9.05 0.89
C ALA A 78 -7.80 -8.59 -0.40
N LEU A 79 -7.01 -9.46 -1.03
CA LEU A 79 -6.34 -9.17 -2.31
C LEU A 79 -7.34 -8.95 -3.45
N SER A 80 -8.42 -9.73 -3.50
CA SER A 80 -9.47 -9.55 -4.52
C SER A 80 -10.18 -8.21 -4.36
N ILE A 81 -10.50 -7.80 -3.13
CA ILE A 81 -11.09 -6.48 -2.86
C ILE A 81 -10.11 -5.36 -3.25
N GLU A 82 -8.85 -5.52 -2.92
CA GLU A 82 -7.82 -4.55 -3.28
C GLU A 82 -7.68 -4.39 -4.79
N VAL A 83 -7.64 -5.49 -5.54
CA VAL A 83 -7.62 -5.48 -7.02
C VAL A 83 -8.85 -4.75 -7.55
N ALA A 84 -10.04 -5.07 -7.05
CA ALA A 84 -11.28 -4.41 -7.46
C ALA A 84 -11.23 -2.89 -7.20
N LEU A 85 -10.73 -2.47 -6.02
CA LEU A 85 -10.55 -1.05 -5.68
C LEU A 85 -9.54 -0.36 -6.62
N LEU A 86 -8.40 -0.98 -6.92
CA LEU A 86 -7.41 -0.41 -7.82
C LEU A 86 -7.93 -0.30 -9.25
N ILE A 87 -8.67 -1.30 -9.75
CA ILE A 87 -9.32 -1.25 -11.07
C ILE A 87 -10.37 -0.13 -11.09
N ALA A 88 -11.24 -0.07 -10.09
CA ALA A 88 -12.25 0.98 -9.98
C ALA A 88 -11.61 2.37 -9.93
N THR A 89 -10.55 2.54 -9.13
CA THR A 89 -9.78 3.79 -9.07
C THR A 89 -9.19 4.17 -10.43
N THR A 90 -8.64 3.20 -11.14
CA THR A 90 -8.08 3.41 -12.48
C THR A 90 -9.15 3.86 -13.48
N ILE A 91 -10.34 3.25 -13.43
CA ILE A 91 -11.48 3.62 -14.27
C ILE A 91 -11.94 5.04 -13.95
N VAL A 92 -12.12 5.37 -12.65
CA VAL A 92 -12.50 6.71 -12.23
C VAL A 92 -11.48 7.74 -12.71
N ALA A 93 -10.18 7.48 -12.50
CA ALA A 93 -9.12 8.37 -12.93
C ALA A 93 -9.09 8.56 -14.47
N ALA A 94 -9.39 7.51 -15.24
CA ALA A 94 -9.45 7.59 -16.71
C ALA A 94 -10.64 8.43 -17.20
N LEU A 95 -11.78 8.36 -16.50
CA LEU A 95 -13.01 9.07 -16.89
C LEU A 95 -13.02 10.52 -16.45
N THR A 96 -12.49 10.82 -15.25
CA THR A 96 -12.58 12.16 -14.64
C THR A 96 -11.37 13.05 -14.93
N HIS A 97 -10.23 12.46 -15.30
CA HIS A 97 -8.96 13.19 -15.48
C HIS A 97 -8.61 14.05 -14.26
N PRO A 98 -8.50 13.42 -13.06
CA PRO A 98 -8.49 14.11 -11.79
C PRO A 98 -7.32 15.11 -11.67
N LYS A 99 -7.60 16.22 -10.99
CA LYS A 99 -6.64 17.28 -10.74
C LYS A 99 -6.44 17.48 -9.25
N ALA A 100 -5.20 17.86 -8.88
CA ALA A 100 -4.86 18.21 -7.52
C ALA A 100 -5.76 19.33 -6.96
N GLY A 101 -6.27 19.17 -5.74
CA GLY A 101 -7.12 20.15 -5.06
C GLY A 101 -8.56 20.24 -5.61
N GLN A 102 -8.99 19.30 -6.44
CA GLN A 102 -10.36 19.17 -6.91
C GLN A 102 -11.02 17.90 -6.34
N ALA A 103 -12.35 17.87 -6.33
CA ALA A 103 -13.12 16.78 -5.75
C ALA A 103 -12.84 15.41 -6.42
N ASP A 104 -12.60 15.40 -7.73
CA ASP A 104 -12.22 14.21 -8.48
C ASP A 104 -10.84 13.66 -8.05
N GLY A 105 -9.87 14.55 -7.77
CA GLY A 105 -8.59 14.18 -7.18
C GLY A 105 -8.74 13.59 -5.78
N ASP A 106 -9.56 14.21 -4.93
CA ASP A 106 -9.82 13.73 -3.57
C ASP A 106 -10.55 12.38 -3.56
N ILE A 107 -11.45 12.12 -4.52
CA ILE A 107 -12.10 10.82 -4.69
C ILE A 107 -11.04 9.73 -5.02
N VAL A 108 -10.16 9.99 -5.97
CA VAL A 108 -9.10 9.03 -6.35
C VAL A 108 -8.15 8.79 -5.17
N ILE A 109 -7.77 9.84 -4.42
CA ILE A 109 -6.96 9.72 -3.19
C ILE A 109 -7.68 8.83 -2.17
N ALA A 110 -8.97 9.06 -1.91
CA ALA A 110 -9.76 8.28 -0.96
C ALA A 110 -9.81 6.80 -1.36
N MET A 111 -10.06 6.50 -2.63
CA MET A 111 -10.11 5.12 -3.13
C MET A 111 -8.75 4.40 -3.00
N LEU A 112 -7.66 5.08 -3.35
CA LEU A 112 -6.30 4.55 -3.18
C LEU A 112 -5.98 4.32 -1.70
N ALA A 113 -6.28 5.29 -0.83
CA ALA A 113 -6.01 5.19 0.59
C ALA A 113 -6.84 4.09 1.26
N LEU A 114 -8.09 3.90 0.85
CA LEU A 114 -8.94 2.79 1.29
C LEU A 114 -8.31 1.44 0.94
N ALA A 115 -7.86 1.27 -0.30
CA ALA A 115 -7.18 0.05 -0.76
C ALA A 115 -5.88 -0.21 0.03
N MET A 116 -5.09 0.83 0.26
CA MET A 116 -3.83 0.73 1.02
C MET A 116 -4.09 0.45 2.51
N GLY A 117 -5.15 0.98 3.10
CA GLY A 117 -5.57 0.68 4.47
C GLY A 117 -5.93 -0.80 4.64
N LEU A 118 -6.74 -1.34 3.72
CA LEU A 118 -7.10 -2.76 3.68
C LEU A 118 -5.85 -3.66 3.55
N ARG A 119 -4.95 -3.33 2.62
CA ARG A 119 -3.66 -4.02 2.43
C ARG A 119 -2.84 -4.04 3.72
N ASN A 120 -2.66 -2.88 4.34
CA ASN A 120 -1.86 -2.76 5.56
C ASN A 120 -2.44 -3.57 6.73
N ALA A 121 -3.76 -3.56 6.90
CA ALA A 121 -4.44 -4.38 7.92
C ALA A 121 -4.24 -5.88 7.68
N THR A 122 -4.32 -6.31 6.41
CA THR A 122 -4.10 -7.70 5.99
C THR A 122 -2.67 -8.16 6.27
N VAL A 123 -1.67 -7.39 5.81
CA VAL A 123 -0.25 -7.71 6.03
C VAL A 123 0.10 -7.73 7.52
N ARG A 124 -0.47 -6.80 8.32
CA ARG A 124 -0.29 -6.78 9.77
C ARG A 124 -0.81 -8.04 10.44
N LYS A 125 -1.94 -8.60 9.99
CA LYS A 125 -2.51 -9.85 10.53
C LYS A 125 -1.62 -11.06 10.28
N PHE A 126 -0.97 -11.10 9.13
CA PHE A 126 -0.05 -12.20 8.79
C PHE A 126 1.31 -12.11 9.50
N ALA A 127 1.53 -11.05 10.28
CA ALA A 127 2.75 -10.83 11.06
C ALA A 127 4.04 -11.07 10.26
N VAL A 128 3.98 -10.83 8.91
CA VAL A 128 5.17 -10.99 8.06
C VAL A 128 6.13 -9.85 8.39
N PRO A 129 7.27 -10.15 9.05
CA PRO A 129 8.23 -9.12 9.42
C PRO A 129 8.71 -8.34 8.18
N ASP A 130 8.88 -7.04 8.31
CA ASP A 130 9.46 -6.13 7.30
C ASP A 130 8.64 -5.95 5.99
N LEU A 131 7.37 -6.37 5.91
CA LEU A 131 6.53 -6.21 4.72
C LEU A 131 5.47 -5.10 4.84
N THR A 132 5.31 -4.49 6.01
CA THR A 132 4.41 -3.34 6.16
C THR A 132 5.14 -2.07 5.74
N THR A 133 4.57 -1.32 4.80
CA THR A 133 5.13 -0.05 4.31
C THR A 133 5.26 1.04 5.38
N THR A 134 4.43 0.98 6.43
CA THR A 134 4.56 1.78 7.66
C THR A 134 5.88 1.51 8.39
N VAL A 135 6.60 0.44 8.01
CA VAL A 135 7.78 -0.09 8.68
C VAL A 135 9.06 0.18 7.90
N LEU A 136 9.03 0.97 6.80
CA LEU A 136 10.27 1.21 6.06
C LEU A 136 11.34 1.88 6.95
N THR A 137 10.92 2.80 7.83
CA THR A 137 11.80 3.38 8.85
C THR A 137 12.31 2.30 9.81
N MET A 138 11.44 1.39 10.28
CA MET A 138 11.84 0.27 11.12
C MET A 138 12.71 -0.74 10.36
N THR A 139 12.44 -0.94 9.08
CA THR A 139 13.27 -1.79 8.18
C THR A 139 14.67 -1.21 8.02
N LEU A 140 14.79 0.11 7.83
CA LEU A 140 16.08 0.82 7.79
C LEU A 140 16.80 0.74 9.14
N THR A 141 16.08 1.00 10.24
CA THR A 141 16.62 0.89 11.60
C THR A 141 17.14 -0.53 11.85
N GLY A 142 16.33 -1.55 11.56
CA GLY A 142 16.73 -2.93 11.76
C GLY A 142 17.87 -3.37 10.82
N LEU A 143 17.96 -2.82 9.60
CA LEU A 143 19.10 -3.08 8.72
C LEU A 143 20.42 -2.62 9.36
N ALA A 144 20.42 -1.50 10.05
CA ALA A 144 21.58 -0.97 10.74
C ALA A 144 21.81 -1.64 12.10
N ALA A 145 20.78 -1.66 12.97
CA ALA A 145 20.88 -2.11 14.34
C ALA A 145 21.13 -3.62 14.49
N ASP A 146 20.59 -4.45 13.56
CA ASP A 146 20.80 -5.91 13.57
C ASP A 146 21.95 -6.33 12.67
N SER A 147 22.73 -5.38 12.13
CA SER A 147 23.88 -5.64 11.26
C SER A 147 25.02 -6.29 12.03
N ARG A 148 25.90 -6.98 11.31
CA ARG A 148 27.12 -7.53 11.90
C ARG A 148 28.03 -6.47 12.51
N PHE A 149 27.99 -5.24 11.99
CA PHE A 149 28.76 -4.10 12.54
C PHE A 149 28.25 -3.68 13.92
N ALA A 150 26.95 -3.86 14.18
CA ALA A 150 26.34 -3.57 15.48
C ALA A 150 26.28 -4.80 16.41
N GLY A 151 27.00 -5.89 16.07
CA GLY A 151 27.02 -7.13 16.87
C GLY A 151 25.81 -8.04 16.62
N GLY A 152 24.96 -7.72 15.66
CA GLY A 152 23.80 -8.53 15.29
C GLY A 152 24.14 -9.67 14.34
N SER A 153 23.16 -10.55 14.09
CA SER A 153 23.32 -11.71 13.20
C SER A 153 23.31 -11.37 11.71
N GLY A 154 22.82 -10.18 11.33
CA GLY A 154 22.57 -9.77 9.94
C GLY A 154 21.45 -10.56 9.25
N ARG A 155 20.70 -11.39 9.99
CA ARG A 155 19.60 -12.18 9.41
C ARG A 155 18.49 -11.26 8.89
N GLY A 156 18.01 -11.55 7.66
CA GLY A 156 16.95 -10.76 7.02
C GLY A 156 17.44 -9.50 6.30
N SER A 157 18.74 -9.15 6.34
CA SER A 157 19.26 -7.93 5.68
C SER A 157 18.95 -7.90 4.18
N ALA A 158 19.08 -9.02 3.47
CA ALA A 158 18.77 -9.10 2.04
C ALA A 158 17.29 -8.78 1.75
N ARG A 159 16.36 -9.29 2.56
CA ARG A 159 14.92 -8.99 2.44
C ARG A 159 14.62 -7.53 2.73
N ARG A 160 15.27 -6.96 3.76
CA ARG A 160 15.13 -5.53 4.12
C ARG A 160 15.63 -4.63 2.99
N ILE A 161 16.81 -4.92 2.44
CA ILE A 161 17.34 -4.19 1.27
C ILE A 161 16.39 -4.32 0.08
N ALA A 162 15.91 -5.52 -0.22
CA ALA A 162 14.98 -5.75 -1.31
C ALA A 162 13.67 -4.93 -1.14
N ALA A 163 13.15 -4.81 0.08
CA ALA A 163 11.98 -3.98 0.36
C ALA A 163 12.24 -2.49 0.13
N ILE A 164 13.40 -1.98 0.59
CA ILE A 164 13.80 -0.58 0.39
C ILE A 164 13.95 -0.28 -1.11
N VAL A 165 14.68 -1.15 -1.83
CA VAL A 165 14.91 -1.00 -3.28
C VAL A 165 13.59 -1.10 -4.04
N ALA A 166 12.71 -2.02 -3.67
CA ALA A 166 11.39 -2.16 -4.30
C ALA A 166 10.53 -0.90 -4.11
N MET A 167 10.51 -0.31 -2.90
CA MET A 167 9.78 0.94 -2.66
C MET A 167 10.32 2.09 -3.49
N LEU A 168 11.64 2.27 -3.50
CA LEU A 168 12.31 3.30 -4.29
C LEU A 168 12.04 3.12 -5.79
N ALA A 169 12.20 1.90 -6.29
CA ALA A 169 11.94 1.59 -7.71
C ALA A 169 10.48 1.81 -8.08
N GLY A 170 9.53 1.49 -7.18
CA GLY A 170 8.12 1.76 -7.37
C GLY A 170 7.82 3.25 -7.46
N ALA A 171 8.34 4.05 -6.53
CA ALA A 171 8.16 5.50 -6.53
C ALA A 171 8.78 6.16 -7.78
N LEU A 172 9.98 5.71 -8.17
CA LEU A 172 10.65 6.18 -9.40
C LEU A 172 9.83 5.83 -10.65
N ALA A 173 9.35 4.58 -10.76
CA ALA A 173 8.53 4.15 -11.87
C ALA A 173 7.22 4.95 -11.93
N GLY A 174 6.55 5.18 -10.80
CA GLY A 174 5.36 6.02 -10.70
C GLY A 174 5.61 7.44 -11.20
N ALA A 175 6.69 8.06 -10.73
CA ALA A 175 7.09 9.42 -11.14
C ALA A 175 7.40 9.51 -12.65
N LEU A 176 8.06 8.50 -13.23
CA LEU A 176 8.36 8.46 -14.66
C LEU A 176 7.10 8.25 -15.50
N MET A 177 6.20 7.35 -15.08
CA MET A 177 4.96 7.07 -15.79
C MET A 177 3.98 8.25 -15.73
N LEU A 178 4.01 9.06 -14.68
CA LEU A 178 3.22 10.29 -14.58
C LEU A 178 3.52 11.30 -15.68
N LYS A 179 4.73 11.26 -16.27
CA LYS A 179 5.07 12.09 -17.44
C LYS A 179 4.19 11.76 -18.67
N ILE A 180 3.59 10.56 -18.72
CA ILE A 180 2.70 10.12 -19.78
C ILE A 180 1.26 10.47 -19.41
N SER A 181 0.76 9.93 -18.28
CA SER A 181 -0.55 10.26 -17.71
C SER A 181 -0.66 9.70 -16.28
N LEU A 182 -1.62 10.21 -15.51
CA LEU A 182 -1.93 9.71 -14.18
C LEU A 182 -2.48 8.27 -14.21
N THR A 183 -3.17 7.90 -15.27
CA THR A 183 -3.81 6.59 -15.42
C THR A 183 -2.80 5.46 -15.66
N VAL A 184 -1.70 5.72 -16.36
CA VAL A 184 -0.71 4.69 -16.70
C VAL A 184 -0.14 3.97 -15.47
N PRO A 185 0.39 4.66 -14.45
CA PRO A 185 0.90 3.99 -13.25
C PRO A 185 -0.20 3.28 -12.45
N LEU A 186 -1.45 3.76 -12.48
CA LEU A 186 -2.58 3.08 -11.83
C LEU A 186 -2.91 1.75 -12.52
N ILE A 187 -2.88 1.70 -13.86
CA ILE A 187 -3.02 0.45 -14.63
C ILE A 187 -1.93 -0.53 -14.24
N VAL A 188 -0.68 -0.07 -14.15
CA VAL A 188 0.45 -0.93 -13.78
C VAL A 188 0.30 -1.43 -12.33
N ALA A 189 -0.13 -0.58 -11.39
CA ALA A 189 -0.40 -0.99 -10.02
C ALA A 189 -1.50 -2.06 -9.95
N ALA A 190 -2.62 -1.85 -10.65
CA ALA A 190 -3.72 -2.81 -10.71
C ALA A 190 -3.28 -4.14 -11.35
N ALA A 191 -2.54 -4.09 -12.47
CA ALA A 191 -2.04 -5.28 -13.16
C ALA A 191 -1.08 -6.09 -12.27
N LEU A 192 -0.10 -5.44 -11.65
CA LEU A 192 0.85 -6.11 -10.75
C LEU A 192 0.17 -6.72 -9.52
N THR A 193 -0.81 -6.03 -8.95
CA THR A 193 -1.58 -6.56 -7.81
C THR A 193 -2.44 -7.74 -8.26
N THR A 194 -3.05 -7.68 -9.45
CA THR A 194 -3.81 -8.79 -10.04
C THR A 194 -2.92 -10.01 -10.25
N VAL A 195 -1.76 -9.85 -10.88
CA VAL A 195 -0.81 -10.95 -11.10
C VAL A 195 -0.37 -11.56 -9.76
N THR A 196 -0.05 -10.73 -8.77
CA THR A 196 0.31 -11.21 -7.42
C THR A 196 -0.83 -12.02 -6.81
N THR A 197 -2.07 -11.57 -6.95
CA THR A 197 -3.26 -12.26 -6.44
C THR A 197 -3.47 -13.61 -7.12
N LEU A 198 -3.35 -13.65 -8.45
CA LEU A 198 -3.51 -14.87 -9.24
C LEU A 198 -2.45 -15.93 -8.95
N ILE A 199 -1.24 -15.53 -8.56
CA ILE A 199 -0.16 -16.45 -8.17
C ILE A 199 -0.30 -16.88 -6.72
N TYR A 200 -0.55 -15.93 -5.82
CA TYR A 200 -0.54 -16.19 -4.38
C TYR A 200 -1.74 -17.01 -3.91
N VAL A 201 -2.94 -16.71 -4.40
CA VAL A 201 -4.19 -17.32 -3.89
C VAL A 201 -4.25 -18.83 -4.13
N PRO A 202 -3.93 -19.36 -5.33
CA PRO A 202 -3.90 -20.80 -5.56
C PRO A 202 -2.82 -21.50 -4.73
N ALA A 203 -1.62 -20.90 -4.63
CA ALA A 203 -0.52 -21.48 -3.86
C ALA A 203 -0.88 -21.61 -2.36
N ALA A 204 -1.45 -20.54 -1.77
CA ALA A 204 -1.86 -20.55 -0.38
C ALA A 204 -3.01 -21.53 -0.08
N ARG A 205 -3.88 -21.81 -1.06
CA ARG A 205 -4.94 -22.83 -0.93
C ARG A 205 -4.35 -24.23 -0.95
N ALA A 206 -3.44 -24.50 -1.88
CA ALA A 206 -2.79 -25.79 -1.99
C ALA A 206 -1.98 -26.15 -0.72
N GLU A 207 -1.28 -25.16 -0.13
CA GLU A 207 -0.59 -25.36 1.15
C GLU A 207 -1.56 -25.70 2.29
N ALA A 208 -2.68 -24.99 2.39
CA ALA A 208 -3.69 -25.24 3.42
C ALA A 208 -4.38 -26.61 3.29
N GLU A 209 -4.56 -27.10 2.06
CA GLU A 209 -5.12 -28.43 1.78
C GLU A 209 -4.10 -29.52 2.17
N ALA A 210 -2.83 -29.37 1.83
CA ALA A 210 -1.78 -30.29 2.19
C ALA A 210 -1.55 -30.38 3.72
N GLU A 211 -1.64 -29.26 4.45
CA GLU A 211 -1.58 -29.23 5.91
C GLU A 211 -2.78 -29.96 6.55
N ALA A 212 -3.96 -29.82 5.98
CA ALA A 212 -5.17 -30.50 6.47
C ALA A 212 -5.11 -32.02 6.27
N GLU A 213 -4.54 -32.48 5.13
CA GLU A 213 -4.33 -33.91 4.86
C GLU A 213 -3.29 -34.57 5.79
N THR A 214 -2.26 -33.80 6.17
CA THR A 214 -1.22 -34.32 7.09
C THR A 214 -1.66 -34.36 8.54
N ALA A 215 -2.72 -33.63 8.91
CA ALA A 215 -3.28 -33.58 10.27
C ALA A 215 -4.42 -34.58 10.51
N ALA A 216 -4.91 -35.27 9.48
CA ALA A 216 -6.00 -36.26 9.52
C ALA A 216 -5.46 -37.68 9.58
#